data_8a614ccda23a45c69fc7d005e0ac2f05
#
_entry.id   8a614ccda23a45c69fc7d005e0ac2f05
#
_cell.length_a   1.000
_cell.length_b   1.000
_cell.length_c   1.000
_cell.angle_alpha   90.00
_cell.angle_beta   90.00
_cell.angle_gamma   90.00
#
_symmetry.space_group_name_H-M   'P 1'
#
loop_
_entity.id
_entity.type
_entity.pdbx_description
1 polymer ?
#
loop_
_entity_poly.entity_id
_entity_poly.type
_entity_poly.pdbx_seq_one_letter_code
_entity_poly.pdbx_strand_id
1 'polypeptide(L)'
;MRPFERIVDEYGPVVLRVCRAVLGPAEAEDAWSETFLAALRAYPDLPEGANVEAWLVTIAHRKALDVTRARSRRAVPVGEVPDRPSAFGLPQDWDGDLWAALARLPDRQRMAVAYHYLAGLPYRDIAEITGGTTDAARRAAADGIRTLRATYRPTSSVEGARP
;
A
#
# COMPACT_ATOMS: atom_id res chain seq x y z
N MET A 1 11.86 1.29 -25.35
CA MET A 1 11.23 0.75 -24.13
C MET A 1 12.30 0.40 -23.13
N ARG A 2 12.14 0.87 -21.92
CA ARG A 2 13.14 0.57 -20.90
C ARG A 2 13.09 -0.89 -20.51
N PRO A 3 14.22 -1.49 -20.14
CA PRO A 3 14.20 -2.86 -19.65
C PRO A 3 13.33 -2.96 -18.40
N PHE A 4 12.62 -4.05 -18.28
CA PHE A 4 11.70 -4.24 -17.16
C PHE A 4 12.43 -4.20 -15.81
N GLU A 5 13.68 -4.64 -15.77
CA GLU A 5 14.46 -4.60 -14.54
C GLU A 5 14.58 -3.19 -13.99
N ARG A 6 14.63 -2.19 -14.86
CA ARG A 6 14.69 -0.82 -14.41
C ARG A 6 13.38 -0.38 -13.79
N ILE A 7 12.29 -0.92 -14.30
CA ILE A 7 10.98 -0.65 -13.71
C ILE A 7 10.93 -1.21 -12.29
N VAL A 8 11.43 -2.42 -12.10
CA VAL A 8 11.44 -3.04 -10.78
C VAL A 8 12.34 -2.24 -9.83
N ASP A 9 13.52 -1.82 -10.31
CA ASP A 9 14.44 -1.05 -9.47
C ASP A 9 13.86 0.29 -9.06
N GLU A 10 13.21 0.96 -9.99
CA GLU A 10 12.69 2.30 -9.73
C GLU A 10 11.42 2.31 -8.88
N TYR A 11 10.50 1.42 -9.19
CA TYR A 11 9.20 1.43 -8.54
C TYR A 11 9.00 0.33 -7.51
N GLY A 12 9.93 -0.62 -7.42
CA GLY A 12 9.81 -1.71 -6.47
C GLY A 12 9.61 -1.26 -5.03
N PRO A 13 10.45 -0.35 -4.54
CA PRO A 13 10.29 0.09 -3.16
C PRO A 13 8.95 0.75 -2.86
N VAL A 14 8.45 1.59 -3.76
CA VAL A 14 7.19 2.27 -3.50
C VAL A 14 6.02 1.30 -3.56
N VAL A 15 6.05 0.36 -4.48
CA VAL A 15 4.99 -0.64 -4.57
C VAL A 15 4.99 -1.53 -3.32
N LEU A 16 6.16 -1.85 -2.79
CA LEU A 16 6.23 -2.63 -1.57
C LEU A 16 5.64 -1.87 -0.38
N ARG A 17 5.93 -0.57 -0.28
CA ARG A 17 5.34 0.25 0.78
C ARG A 17 3.83 0.27 0.69
N VAL A 18 3.32 0.42 -0.53
CA VAL A 18 1.87 0.44 -0.75
C VAL A 18 1.26 -0.91 -0.34
N CYS A 19 1.89 -2.01 -0.73
CA CYS A 19 1.39 -3.33 -0.36
C CYS A 19 1.39 -3.51 1.16
N ARG A 20 2.42 -3.04 1.83
CA ARG A 20 2.46 -3.13 3.29
C ARG A 20 1.41 -2.27 3.96
N ALA A 21 1.19 -1.07 3.43
CA ALA A 21 0.20 -0.17 4.00
C ALA A 21 -1.21 -0.74 3.85
N VAL A 22 -1.49 -1.36 2.72
CA VAL A 22 -2.83 -1.85 2.42
C VAL A 22 -3.10 -3.22 3.02
N LEU A 23 -2.11 -4.12 2.98
CA LEU A 23 -2.31 -5.51 3.38
C LEU A 23 -1.65 -5.91 4.69
N GLY A 24 -0.70 -5.13 5.15
CA GLY A 24 0.09 -5.50 6.31
C GLY A 24 1.31 -6.31 5.92
N PRO A 25 2.26 -6.48 6.85
CA PRO A 25 3.55 -7.07 6.53
C PRO A 25 3.49 -8.54 6.13
N ALA A 26 2.53 -9.29 6.61
CA ALA A 26 2.50 -10.71 6.34
C ALA A 26 2.26 -11.06 4.87
N GLU A 27 1.43 -10.26 4.20
CA GLU A 27 1.06 -10.57 2.83
C GLU A 27 1.65 -9.64 1.79
N ALA A 28 2.33 -8.62 2.24
CA ALA A 28 2.85 -7.59 1.33
C ALA A 28 3.84 -8.12 0.30
N GLU A 29 4.75 -8.98 0.73
CA GLU A 29 5.77 -9.47 -0.19
C GLU A 29 5.21 -10.37 -1.28
N ASP A 30 4.24 -11.20 -0.93
CA ASP A 30 3.57 -12.03 -1.92
C ASP A 30 2.79 -11.17 -2.91
N ALA A 31 2.09 -10.17 -2.41
CA ALA A 31 1.35 -9.27 -3.30
C ALA A 31 2.30 -8.49 -4.21
N TRP A 32 3.45 -8.09 -3.66
CA TRP A 32 4.47 -7.40 -4.45
C TRP A 32 4.99 -8.30 -5.58
N SER A 33 5.33 -9.54 -5.23
CA SER A 33 5.83 -10.48 -6.22
C SER A 33 4.80 -10.75 -7.31
N GLU A 34 3.56 -10.97 -6.93
CA GLU A 34 2.51 -11.21 -7.91
C GLU A 34 2.24 -9.99 -8.76
N THR A 35 2.35 -8.80 -8.18
CA THR A 35 2.18 -7.55 -8.92
C THR A 35 3.23 -7.44 -10.02
N PHE A 36 4.50 -7.70 -9.69
CA PHE A 36 5.56 -7.56 -10.67
C PHE A 36 5.56 -8.72 -11.68
N LEU A 37 5.09 -9.90 -11.31
CA LEU A 37 4.91 -10.97 -12.28
C LEU A 37 3.82 -10.62 -13.29
N ALA A 38 2.71 -10.09 -12.81
CA ALA A 38 1.64 -9.66 -13.72
C ALA A 38 2.10 -8.48 -14.58
N ALA A 39 2.84 -7.57 -13.98
CA ALA A 39 3.37 -6.43 -14.71
C ALA A 39 4.34 -6.87 -15.81
N LEU A 40 5.19 -7.85 -15.52
CA LEU A 40 6.13 -8.35 -16.51
C LEU A 40 5.39 -8.90 -17.72
N ARG A 41 4.32 -9.61 -17.50
CA ARG A 41 3.53 -10.19 -18.60
C ARG A 41 2.83 -9.10 -19.42
N ALA A 42 2.40 -8.06 -18.78
CA ALA A 42 1.66 -6.98 -19.44
C ALA A 42 2.56 -5.88 -19.99
N TYR A 43 3.82 -5.88 -19.62
CA TYR A 43 4.73 -4.79 -19.98
C TYR A 43 4.86 -4.55 -21.48
N PRO A 44 4.92 -5.59 -22.33
CA PRO A 44 5.03 -5.34 -23.75
C PRO A 44 3.86 -4.57 -24.34
N ASP A 45 2.70 -4.64 -23.70
CA ASP A 45 1.50 -3.97 -24.19
C ASP A 45 1.31 -2.58 -23.55
N LEU A 46 2.21 -2.15 -22.70
CA LEU A 46 2.08 -0.86 -22.04
C LEU A 46 2.36 0.26 -23.03
N PRO A 47 1.44 1.19 -23.23
CA PRO A 47 1.65 2.27 -24.17
C PRO A 47 2.82 3.15 -23.78
N GLU A 48 3.50 3.72 -24.75
CA GLU A 48 4.54 4.66 -24.47
C GLU A 48 3.92 5.89 -23.82
N GLY A 49 4.60 6.46 -22.87
CA GLY A 49 4.08 7.62 -22.17
C GLY A 49 3.08 7.29 -21.07
N ALA A 50 2.79 6.02 -20.84
CA ALA A 50 1.88 5.65 -19.77
C ALA A 50 2.49 5.99 -18.41
N ASN A 51 1.62 6.30 -17.46
CA ASN A 51 2.06 6.53 -16.09
C ASN A 51 2.34 5.18 -15.44
N VAL A 52 3.60 4.80 -15.38
CA VAL A 52 4.02 3.50 -14.89
C VAL A 52 3.62 3.29 -13.42
N GLU A 53 3.76 4.33 -12.62
CA GLU A 53 3.42 4.21 -11.21
C GLU A 53 1.93 3.92 -11.02
N ALA A 54 1.07 4.66 -11.69
CA ALA A 54 -0.37 4.41 -11.61
C ALA A 54 -0.73 3.02 -12.16
N TRP A 55 -0.04 2.60 -13.19
CA TRP A 55 -0.27 1.28 -13.78
C TRP A 55 0.10 0.17 -12.78
N LEU A 56 1.27 0.30 -12.15
CA LEU A 56 1.69 -0.67 -11.15
C LEU A 56 0.77 -0.70 -9.93
N VAL A 57 0.35 0.48 -9.48
CA VAL A 57 -0.57 0.54 -8.34
C VAL A 57 -1.91 -0.08 -8.70
N THR A 58 -2.36 0.08 -9.95
CA THR A 58 -3.59 -0.57 -10.41
C THR A 58 -3.48 -2.09 -10.29
N ILE A 59 -2.35 -2.65 -10.73
CA ILE A 59 -2.13 -4.09 -10.62
C ILE A 59 -2.06 -4.51 -9.15
N ALA A 60 -1.31 -3.76 -8.35
CA ALA A 60 -1.18 -4.05 -6.93
C ALA A 60 -2.53 -3.99 -6.23
N HIS A 61 -3.39 -3.05 -6.61
CA HIS A 61 -4.71 -2.92 -6.05
C HIS A 61 -5.56 -4.16 -6.32
N ARG A 62 -5.50 -4.69 -7.53
CA ARG A 62 -6.22 -5.92 -7.87
C ARG A 62 -5.74 -7.09 -7.03
N LYS A 63 -4.43 -7.18 -6.84
CA LYS A 63 -3.89 -8.25 -5.99
C LYS A 63 -4.31 -8.07 -4.53
N ALA A 64 -4.34 -6.85 -4.06
CA ALA A 64 -4.79 -6.56 -2.71
C ALA A 64 -6.25 -6.93 -2.51
N LEU A 65 -7.09 -6.65 -3.50
CA LEU A 65 -8.49 -7.05 -3.42
C LEU A 65 -8.65 -8.57 -3.38
N ASP A 66 -7.83 -9.28 -4.14
CA ASP A 66 -7.86 -10.73 -4.15
C ASP A 66 -7.50 -11.28 -2.76
N VAL A 67 -6.49 -10.71 -2.13
CA VAL A 67 -6.08 -11.11 -0.79
C VAL A 67 -7.19 -10.82 0.22
N THR A 68 -7.79 -9.66 0.13
CA THR A 68 -8.86 -9.26 1.05
C THR A 68 -10.06 -10.19 0.91
N ARG A 69 -10.40 -10.55 -0.32
CA ARG A 69 -11.51 -11.48 -0.55
C ARG A 69 -11.19 -12.86 0.01
N ALA A 70 -9.93 -13.30 -0.13
CA ALA A 70 -9.52 -14.59 0.41
C ALA A 70 -9.59 -14.58 1.93
N ARG A 71 -9.20 -13.48 2.57
CA ARG A 71 -9.30 -13.35 4.02
C ARG A 71 -10.75 -13.44 4.47
N SER A 72 -11.65 -12.77 3.76
CA SER A 72 -13.05 -12.80 4.09
C SER A 72 -13.62 -14.19 3.99
N ARG A 73 -13.23 -14.92 2.97
CA ARG A 73 -13.72 -16.28 2.80
C ARG A 73 -13.18 -17.23 3.85
N ARG A 74 -12.00 -16.92 4.39
CA ARG A 74 -11.42 -17.76 5.40
C ARG A 74 -11.74 -17.26 6.77
N ALA A 75 -12.63 -16.32 6.90
CA ALA A 75 -12.94 -15.76 8.18
C ALA A 75 -13.52 -16.82 9.06
N VAL A 76 -12.71 -17.64 9.54
CA VAL A 76 -13.01 -18.54 10.59
C VAL A 76 -12.62 -17.75 11.80
N PRO A 77 -13.39 -17.74 12.80
CA PRO A 77 -13.04 -17.08 14.01
C PRO A 77 -11.92 -17.85 14.64
N VAL A 78 -10.78 -17.62 14.20
CA VAL A 78 -9.69 -18.27 14.73
C VAL A 78 -9.16 -17.40 15.78
N GLY A 79 -8.94 -17.92 16.84
CA GLY A 79 -8.21 -17.27 17.86
C GLY A 79 -6.90 -16.86 17.27
N GLU A 80 -6.36 -15.82 17.69
CA GLU A 80 -5.27 -15.21 17.22
C GLU A 80 -4.24 -15.90 16.53
N VAL A 81 -3.92 -15.48 15.47
CA VAL A 81 -2.75 -15.81 14.79
C VAL A 81 -1.70 -14.93 15.31
N PRO A 82 -0.66 -15.47 15.78
CA PRO A 82 0.40 -14.64 16.27
C PRO A 82 0.99 -13.90 15.12
N ASP A 83 0.82 -12.65 15.14
CA ASP A 83 1.35 -11.87 14.18
C ASP A 83 2.75 -11.67 14.52
N ARG A 84 3.59 -12.40 13.99
CA ARG A 84 4.95 -12.11 14.08
C ARG A 84 5.28 -11.28 12.91
N PRO A 85 5.57 -10.03 13.10
CA PRO A 85 6.03 -9.23 12.01
C PRO A 85 7.33 -9.83 11.56
N SER A 86 7.36 -10.22 10.34
CA SER A 86 8.58 -10.65 9.74
C SER A 86 9.46 -9.42 9.68
N ALA A 87 10.58 -9.47 10.32
CA ALA A 87 11.48 -8.35 10.27
C ALA A 87 12.16 -8.23 8.92
N PHE A 88 11.90 -9.17 8.01
CA PHE A 88 12.54 -9.18 6.77
C PHE A 88 12.08 -8.03 5.92
N GLY A 89 12.98 -7.26 5.44
CA GLY A 89 12.65 -6.23 4.48
C GLY A 89 11.99 -4.98 5.02
N LEU A 90 11.89 -4.85 6.31
CA LEU A 90 11.36 -3.61 6.84
C LEU A 90 12.48 -2.58 6.87
N PRO A 91 12.31 -1.45 6.23
CA PRO A 91 13.28 -0.39 6.38
C PRO A 91 13.35 -0.02 7.84
N GLN A 92 14.52 0.25 8.31
CA GLN A 92 14.68 0.54 9.72
C GLN A 92 13.92 1.76 10.17
N ASP A 93 13.58 2.63 9.25
CA ASP A 93 12.89 3.82 9.60
C ASP A 93 11.43 3.62 9.77
N TRP A 94 10.89 2.46 9.45
CA TRP A 94 9.45 2.30 9.44
C TRP A 94 8.95 1.88 10.79
N ASP A 95 8.07 2.69 11.31
CA ASP A 95 7.51 2.50 12.60
C ASP A 95 6.41 1.45 12.55
N GLY A 96 6.56 0.38 13.29
CA GLY A 96 5.52 -0.66 13.37
C GLY A 96 4.19 -0.14 13.86
N ASP A 97 4.22 0.91 14.66
CA ASP A 97 2.98 1.51 15.14
C ASP A 97 2.21 2.20 14.01
N LEU A 98 2.92 2.72 13.03
CA LEU A 98 2.27 3.30 11.87
C LEU A 98 1.54 2.24 11.06
N TRP A 99 2.18 1.10 10.88
CA TRP A 99 1.53 0.01 10.14
C TRP A 99 0.30 -0.50 10.87
N ALA A 100 0.38 -0.59 12.18
CA ALA A 100 -0.76 -1.00 12.99
C ALA A 100 -1.89 0.02 12.90
N ALA A 101 -1.54 1.29 12.91
CA ALA A 101 -2.55 2.35 12.79
C ALA A 101 -3.24 2.33 11.43
N LEU A 102 -2.46 2.10 10.37
CA LEU A 102 -3.02 1.98 9.03
C LEU A 102 -3.97 0.77 8.94
N ALA A 103 -3.59 -0.33 9.58
CA ALA A 103 -4.42 -1.54 9.55
C ALA A 103 -5.79 -1.32 10.17
N ARG A 104 -5.92 -0.35 11.05
CA ARG A 104 -7.19 -0.06 11.70
C ARG A 104 -8.10 0.83 10.88
N LEU A 105 -7.59 1.45 9.84
CA LEU A 105 -8.42 2.29 9.00
C LEU A 105 -9.37 1.46 8.17
N PRO A 106 -10.57 1.94 7.87
CA PRO A 106 -11.43 1.29 6.90
C PRO A 106 -10.71 1.18 5.55
N ASP A 107 -11.02 0.15 4.80
CA ASP A 107 -10.31 -0.14 3.56
C ASP A 107 -10.20 1.05 2.61
N ARG A 108 -11.27 1.76 2.40
CA ARG A 108 -11.22 2.90 1.47
C ARG A 108 -10.31 4.01 1.93
N GLN A 109 -10.31 4.27 3.24
CA GLN A 109 -9.43 5.29 3.78
C GLN A 109 -7.97 4.85 3.71
N ARG A 110 -7.71 3.58 4.04
CA ARG A 110 -6.36 3.04 4.01
C ARG A 110 -5.79 3.10 2.60
N MET A 111 -6.57 2.70 1.61
CA MET A 111 -6.15 2.71 0.22
C MET A 111 -5.92 4.13 -0.28
N ALA A 112 -6.82 5.05 0.03
CA ALA A 112 -6.66 6.43 -0.41
C ALA A 112 -5.41 7.07 0.19
N VAL A 113 -5.15 6.80 1.46
CA VAL A 113 -3.96 7.32 2.11
C VAL A 113 -2.70 6.71 1.48
N ALA A 114 -2.69 5.40 1.29
CA ALA A 114 -1.51 4.73 0.74
C ALA A 114 -1.24 5.18 -0.69
N TYR A 115 -2.24 5.24 -1.51
CA TYR A 115 -2.04 5.56 -2.92
C TYR A 115 -1.67 7.02 -3.14
N HIS A 116 -2.17 7.90 -2.31
CA HIS A 116 -1.85 9.33 -2.44
C HIS A 116 -0.51 9.66 -1.77
N TYR A 117 -0.32 9.25 -0.53
CA TYR A 117 0.84 9.69 0.23
C TYR A 117 2.09 8.83 0.03
N LEU A 118 1.93 7.54 -0.27
CA LEU A 118 3.09 6.69 -0.52
C LEU A 118 3.40 6.56 -2.00
N ALA A 119 2.38 6.47 -2.84
CA ALA A 119 2.61 6.33 -4.26
C ALA A 119 2.54 7.64 -5.03
N GLY A 120 2.11 8.72 -4.38
CA GLY A 120 2.09 10.04 -5.02
C GLY A 120 1.04 10.22 -6.09
N LEU A 121 -0.01 9.41 -6.09
CA LEU A 121 -1.02 9.52 -7.14
C LEU A 121 -2.03 10.63 -6.86
N PRO A 122 -2.47 11.34 -7.90
CA PRO A 122 -3.53 12.31 -7.71
C PRO A 122 -4.86 11.62 -7.43
N TYR A 123 -5.77 12.31 -6.78
CA TYR A 123 -7.03 11.71 -6.38
C TYR A 123 -7.89 11.21 -7.55
N ARG A 124 -7.76 11.82 -8.72
CA ARG A 124 -8.50 11.33 -9.87
C ARG A 124 -8.03 9.94 -10.29
N ASP A 125 -6.72 9.68 -10.19
CA ASP A 125 -6.18 8.38 -10.53
C ASP A 125 -6.61 7.35 -9.47
N ILE A 126 -6.62 7.75 -8.22
CA ILE A 126 -7.08 6.89 -7.14
C ILE A 126 -8.55 6.53 -7.36
N ALA A 127 -9.36 7.49 -7.74
CA ALA A 127 -10.77 7.23 -8.01
C ALA A 127 -10.95 6.21 -9.14
N GLU A 128 -10.12 6.31 -10.18
CA GLU A 128 -10.19 5.34 -11.26
C GLU A 128 -9.77 3.94 -10.79
N ILE A 129 -8.77 3.86 -9.94
CA ILE A 129 -8.28 2.58 -9.44
C ILE A 129 -9.28 1.94 -8.48
N THR A 130 -9.80 2.71 -7.54
CA THR A 130 -10.65 2.16 -6.48
C THR A 130 -12.14 2.18 -6.83
N GLY A 131 -12.52 2.93 -7.84
CA GLY A 131 -13.92 3.13 -8.17
C GLY A 131 -14.51 4.23 -7.31
N GLY A 132 -15.27 5.11 -7.89
CA GLY A 132 -15.88 6.20 -7.16
C GLY A 132 -15.50 7.54 -7.77
N THR A 133 -15.64 8.57 -7.01
CA THR A 133 -15.37 9.92 -7.51
C THR A 133 -14.07 10.46 -6.93
N THR A 134 -13.53 11.47 -7.60
CA THR A 134 -12.34 12.16 -7.12
C THR A 134 -12.60 12.76 -5.73
N ASP A 135 -13.77 13.34 -5.53
CA ASP A 135 -14.10 13.93 -4.23
C ASP A 135 -14.18 12.87 -3.13
N ALA A 136 -14.73 11.70 -3.46
CA ALA A 136 -14.79 10.62 -2.48
C ALA A 136 -13.39 10.14 -2.10
N ALA A 137 -12.49 10.06 -3.07
CA ALA A 137 -11.11 9.66 -2.81
C ALA A 137 -10.41 10.70 -1.92
N ARG A 138 -10.61 11.97 -2.22
CA ARG A 138 -10.02 13.04 -1.42
C ARG A 138 -10.56 13.01 0.01
N ARG A 139 -11.84 12.81 0.14
CA ARG A 139 -12.47 12.76 1.47
C ARG A 139 -11.98 11.55 2.26
N ALA A 140 -11.88 10.39 1.61
CA ALA A 140 -11.39 9.20 2.27
C ALA A 140 -9.95 9.39 2.77
N ALA A 141 -9.10 10.01 1.97
CA ALA A 141 -7.73 10.29 2.39
C ALA A 141 -7.69 11.27 3.56
N ALA A 142 -8.51 12.32 3.50
CA ALA A 142 -8.56 13.31 4.58
C ALA A 142 -9.04 12.68 5.88
N ASP A 143 -10.06 11.84 5.81
CA ASP A 143 -10.58 11.16 6.99
C ASP A 143 -9.54 10.18 7.55
N GLY A 144 -8.84 9.48 6.67
CA GLY A 144 -7.79 8.57 7.09
C GLY A 144 -6.66 9.30 7.81
N ILE A 145 -6.22 10.41 7.27
CA ILE A 145 -5.16 11.22 7.90
C ILE A 145 -5.63 11.75 9.25
N ARG A 146 -6.89 12.20 9.32
CA ARG A 146 -7.42 12.68 10.60
C ARG A 146 -7.38 11.60 11.67
N THR A 147 -7.79 10.39 11.31
CA THR A 147 -7.76 9.27 12.23
C THR A 147 -6.34 8.91 12.62
N LEU A 148 -5.42 8.90 11.65
CA LEU A 148 -4.03 8.61 11.97
C LEU A 148 -3.43 9.63 12.93
N ARG A 149 -3.72 10.90 12.73
CA ARG A 149 -3.21 11.93 13.64
C ARG A 149 -3.76 11.78 15.04
N ALA A 150 -4.96 11.28 15.18
CA ALA A 150 -5.56 11.08 16.48
C ALA A 150 -5.04 9.83 17.18
N THR A 151 -4.70 8.80 16.43
CA THR A 151 -4.36 7.51 17.01
C THR A 151 -2.89 7.15 16.94
N TYR A 152 -2.19 7.68 15.97
CA TYR A 152 -0.79 7.31 15.79
C TYR A 152 0.10 8.28 16.56
N ARG A 153 0.93 7.73 17.40
CA ARG A 153 1.91 8.53 18.11
C ARG A 153 3.27 7.92 17.86
N PRO A 154 4.12 8.65 17.16
CA PRO A 154 5.45 8.14 16.88
C PRO A 154 6.21 7.93 18.18
N THR A 155 6.69 6.73 18.33
CA THR A 155 7.42 6.44 19.54
C THR A 155 8.75 7.05 19.48
N SER A 156 9.18 7.50 18.42
CA SER A 156 10.46 7.94 18.30
C SER A 156 10.63 9.29 18.67
N SER A 157 9.93 9.76 19.49
CA SER A 157 10.13 10.99 19.76
C SER A 157 11.37 11.23 20.32
N VAL A 158 12.09 11.41 19.71
CA VAL A 158 13.13 11.95 19.84
C VAL A 158 13.50 12.58 21.04
N GLU A 159 13.78 11.80 21.82
CA GLU A 159 14.22 12.15 22.93
C GLU A 159 15.44 12.80 22.85
N GLY A 160 16.22 12.60 22.14
CA GLY A 160 17.52 12.98 22.15
C GLY A 160 17.87 14.30 21.76
N ALA A 161 17.01 15.03 21.45
CA ALA A 161 17.37 16.21 20.88
C ALA A 161 17.56 17.33 21.82
N ARG A 162 17.99 17.13 22.94
CA ARG A 162 18.15 18.20 23.72
C ARG A 162 19.53 18.53 23.86
N PRO A 163 20.02 19.60 23.62
CA PRO A 163 21.41 19.98 23.87
C PRO A 163 21.64 20.23 25.32
#